data_cb17be9a3a30021c47705941f864ecbb
#
_entry.id   cb17be9a3a30021c47705941f864ecbb
#
_cell.length_a   1.000
_cell.length_b   1.000
_cell.length_c   1.000
_cell.angle_alpha   90.00
_cell.angle_beta   90.00
_cell.angle_gamma   90.00
#
_symmetry.space_group_name_H-M   'P 1'
#
loop_
_entity.id
_entity.type
_entity.pdbx_description
1 polymer ?
#
loop_
_entity_poly.entity_id
_entity_poly.type
_entity_poly.pdbx_seq_one_letter_code
_entity_poly.pdbx_strand_id
1 'polypeptide(L)' 'MTKDAFDRWWEWVEKSPDSTLTIPVHFCAAVMQLPPEQRRDRRIVNEAIRLADPDAQR' A
#
# COMPACT_ATOMS: atom_id res chain seq x y z
N MET A 1 -3.34 17.93 2.87
CA MET A 1 -2.76 16.79 3.59
C MET A 1 -2.32 15.72 2.61
N THR A 2 -1.14 15.17 2.84
CA THR A 2 -0.61 14.13 1.96
C THR A 2 -1.14 12.77 2.41
N LYS A 3 -1.57 11.95 1.44
CA LYS A 3 -1.97 10.60 1.74
C LYS A 3 -0.74 9.75 2.02
N ASP A 4 -0.81 8.92 3.04
CA ASP A 4 0.28 7.97 3.29
C ASP A 4 0.08 6.72 2.42
N ALA A 5 1.01 5.77 2.54
CA ALA A 5 0.96 4.55 1.72
C ALA A 5 -0.29 3.73 2.02
N PHE A 6 -0.72 3.70 3.28
CA PHE A 6 -1.94 3.00 3.68
C PHE A 6 -3.17 3.57 2.95
N ASP A 7 -3.30 4.91 2.94
CA ASP A 7 -4.43 5.55 2.26
C ASP A 7 -4.41 5.27 0.76
N ARG A 8 -3.23 5.32 0.14
CA ARG A 8 -3.09 5.06 -1.29
C ARG A 8 -3.45 3.63 -1.64
N TRP A 9 -3.05 2.67 -0.80
CA TRP A 9 -3.40 1.27 -1.01
C TRP A 9 -4.91 1.06 -0.99
N TRP A 10 -5.59 1.58 0.04
CA TRP A 10 -7.03 1.36 0.18
C TRP A 10 -7.83 2.12 -0.86
N GLU A 11 -7.37 3.31 -1.26
CA GLU A 11 -8.00 4.03 -2.36
C GLU A 11 -7.96 3.21 -3.65
N TRP A 12 -6.83 2.56 -3.91
CA TRP A 12 -6.69 1.72 -5.08
C TRP A 12 -7.61 0.48 -4.99
N VAL A 13 -7.68 -0.15 -3.83
CA VAL A 13 -8.51 -1.34 -3.63
C VAL A 13 -9.99 -1.01 -3.83
N GLU A 14 -10.42 0.16 -3.37
CA GLU A 14 -11.81 0.57 -3.41
C GLU A 14 -12.20 1.32 -4.68
N LYS A 15 -11.25 1.53 -5.59
CA LYS A 15 -11.53 2.25 -6.82
C LYS A 15 -12.57 1.52 -7.67
N SER A 16 -13.29 2.27 -8.51
CA SER A 16 -14.23 1.65 -9.44
C SER A 16 -13.46 0.94 -10.56
N PRO A 17 -14.09 -0.05 -11.23
CA PRO A 17 -13.45 -0.76 -12.32
C PRO A 17 -13.00 0.13 -13.48
N ASP A 18 -13.64 1.29 -13.63
CA ASP A 18 -13.32 2.21 -14.72
C ASP A 18 -12.20 3.18 -14.35
N SER A 19 -11.72 3.15 -13.12
CA SER A 19 -10.70 4.06 -12.67
C SER A 19 -9.34 3.70 -13.28
N THR A 20 -8.57 4.72 -13.66
CA THR A 20 -7.21 4.54 -14.14
C THR A 20 -6.19 4.66 -13.01
N LEU A 21 -6.64 4.75 -11.76
CA LEU A 21 -5.76 4.88 -10.62
C LEU A 21 -4.84 3.65 -10.50
N THR A 22 -3.56 3.91 -10.37
CA THR A 22 -2.56 2.86 -10.20
C THR A 22 -1.67 3.17 -9.01
N ILE A 23 -1.03 2.12 -8.49
CA ILE A 23 -0.06 2.25 -7.39
C ILE A 23 1.21 1.49 -7.77
N PRO A 24 2.35 1.82 -7.15
CA PRO A 24 3.58 1.06 -7.38
C PRO A 24 3.40 -0.43 -7.05
N VAL A 25 4.07 -1.28 -7.81
CA VAL A 25 3.96 -2.74 -7.66
C VAL A 25 4.36 -3.19 -6.25
N HIS A 26 5.36 -2.53 -5.65
CA HIS A 26 5.81 -2.94 -4.32
C HIS A 26 4.75 -2.74 -3.24
N PHE A 27 3.77 -1.85 -3.45
CA PHE A 27 2.63 -1.71 -2.53
C PHE A 27 1.85 -3.02 -2.46
N CYS A 28 1.50 -3.57 -3.63
CA CYS A 28 0.76 -4.83 -3.67
C CYS A 28 1.56 -5.96 -3.04
N ALA A 29 2.84 -6.09 -3.41
CA ALA A 29 3.68 -7.15 -2.88
C ALA A 29 3.79 -7.08 -1.36
N ALA A 30 3.99 -5.88 -0.81
CA ALA A 30 4.14 -5.70 0.62
C ALA A 30 2.86 -6.05 1.37
N VAL A 31 1.71 -5.53 0.91
CA VAL A 31 0.45 -5.73 1.63
C VAL A 31 -0.03 -7.18 1.50
N MET A 32 0.18 -7.80 0.35
CA MET A 32 -0.26 -9.18 0.16
C MET A 32 0.54 -10.19 1.01
N GLN A 33 1.71 -9.81 1.50
CA GLN A 33 2.48 -10.65 2.41
C GLN A 33 1.98 -10.57 3.84
N LEU A 34 1.11 -9.62 4.15
CA LEU A 34 0.58 -9.44 5.50
C LEU A 34 -0.67 -10.31 5.70
N PRO A 35 -0.89 -10.82 6.93
CA PRO A 35 -2.17 -11.46 7.26
C PRO A 35 -3.32 -10.47 7.07
N PRO A 36 -4.54 -10.95 6.76
CA PRO A 36 -5.67 -10.05 6.51
C PRO A 36 -5.94 -9.04 7.63
N GLU A 37 -5.79 -9.46 8.87
CA GLU A 37 -6.02 -8.57 10.00
C GLU A 37 -5.00 -7.43 10.08
N GLN A 38 -3.77 -7.66 9.60
CA GLN A 38 -2.73 -6.64 9.61
C GLN A 38 -2.86 -5.66 8.45
N ARG A 39 -3.58 -6.04 7.41
CA ARG A 39 -3.79 -5.16 6.26
C ARG A 39 -4.63 -3.95 6.60
N ARG A 40 -5.32 -3.96 7.74
CA ARG A 40 -6.12 -2.84 8.19
C ARG A 40 -5.40 -1.96 9.19
N ASP A 41 -4.17 -2.32 9.55
CA ASP A 41 -3.36 -1.53 10.50
C ASP A 41 -2.47 -0.58 9.70
N ARG A 42 -2.75 0.71 9.84
CA ARG A 42 -2.01 1.76 9.11
C ARG A 42 -0.51 1.66 9.34
N ARG A 43 -0.11 1.46 10.59
CA ARG A 43 1.32 1.43 10.94
C ARG A 43 2.02 0.23 10.30
N ILE A 44 1.38 -0.93 10.37
CA ILE A 44 1.96 -2.15 9.81
C ILE A 44 2.05 -2.05 8.29
N VAL A 45 0.99 -1.58 7.65
CA VAL A 45 0.97 -1.45 6.19
C VAL A 45 2.00 -0.43 5.72
N ASN A 46 2.08 0.72 6.38
CA ASN A 46 3.06 1.75 6.00
C ASN A 46 4.48 1.24 6.16
N GLU A 47 4.76 0.53 7.24
CA GLU A 47 6.09 -0.01 7.48
C GLU A 47 6.44 -1.09 6.45
N ALA A 48 5.49 -1.98 6.14
CA ALA A 48 5.73 -3.03 5.16
C ALA A 48 6.04 -2.44 3.78
N ILE A 49 5.29 -1.42 3.39
CA ILE A 49 5.50 -0.78 2.09
C ILE A 49 6.84 -0.04 2.08
N ARG A 50 7.19 0.63 3.18
CA ARG A 50 8.47 1.33 3.29
C ARG A 50 9.63 0.36 3.13
N LEU A 51 9.54 -0.80 3.76
CA LEU A 51 10.60 -1.81 3.68
C LEU A 51 10.71 -2.44 2.30
N ALA A 52 9.60 -2.47 1.56
CA ALA A 52 9.59 -3.04 0.21
C ALA A 52 9.98 -2.02 -0.86
N ASP A 53 10.06 -0.73 -0.50
CA ASP A 53 10.38 0.33 -1.46
C ASP A 53 11.86 0.28 -1.82
N PRO A 54 12.21 0.04 -3.08
CA PRO A 54 13.60 -0.06 -3.49
C PRO A 54 14.36 1.27 -3.30
N ASP A 55 13.66 2.40 -3.41
CA ASP A 55 14.31 3.70 -3.24
C ASP A 55 14.60 4.01 -1.78
N ALA A 56 13.79 3.49 -0.87
CA ALA A 56 13.99 3.76 0.56
C ALA A 56 15.16 2.97 1.15
N GLN A 57 15.70 2.01 0.42
CA GLN A 57 16.77 1.15 0.91
C GLN A 57 18.16 1.55 0.38
N ARG A 58 18.27 2.67 -0.26
CA ARG A 58 19.54 3.18 -0.75
C ARG A 58 20.31 3.91 0.34
#